data_180e5ff88b14a5fec9873f0507a2bc19
#
_entry.id   180e5ff88b14a5fec9873f0507a2bc19
#
_cell.length_a   1.000
_cell.length_b   1.000
_cell.length_c   1.000
_cell.angle_alpha   90.00
_cell.angle_beta   90.00
_cell.angle_gamma   90.00
#
_symmetry.space_group_name_H-M   'P 1'
#
loop_
_entity.id
_entity.type
_entity.pdbx_description
1 polymer ?
#
loop_
_entity_poly.entity_id
_entity_poly.type
_entity_poly.pdbx_seq_one_letter_code
_entity_poly.pdbx_strand_id
1 'polypeptide(L)'
;MLPTKIVVIGAGSASFGLNTLAALMRSPRLRESHLALVDRNADALALVGRLAQRLNREWDARMTVTTHTHHAEALEGAGFVVLSIEVPPRERLWRMDYEIPLRYGVRQPYAENGGPGGFAHAARNIGPVMEIVRDMERLCPDAWLINYTNPMVRICDAIARYSRIKVVGLCHQIYVGYAVVGLALAADLGFTVPEGFTDTRASLSTIPAREVVIRQAVERLDIQAAGLNHFTWMLSLRDRRTGEDLYPLFAARWAQMDPAFEPLTRRMYEIFGLFPVPGDEHLSEYLPWVSDPVTRPWEKYNLDLYEWDIWEQVRGVRHEEMARLADGRLSLDSLAEADSEGALEMIENIAGAGRHYHLAVNVPNRGAISNLPEGAIVEVPGVVTGAGVQGVCVGALPEPIAELCRREIAVARLCVDAAANGDRRAALQCLLLDPVVTDIEVAQRILDDYLTTYREYLPQFWK
;
A
#
# COMPACT_ATOMS: atom_id res chain seq x y z
N MET A 1 -7.56 22.36 17.80
CA MET A 1 -6.70 21.16 17.98
C MET A 1 -5.41 21.62 18.62
N LEU A 2 -4.75 20.77 19.40
CA LEU A 2 -3.40 21.10 19.90
C LEU A 2 -2.39 20.88 18.75
N PRO A 3 -1.45 21.81 18.55
CA PRO A 3 -0.36 21.63 17.60
C PRO A 3 0.37 20.31 17.87
N THR A 4 0.75 19.61 16.80
CA THR A 4 1.45 18.32 16.89
C THR A 4 2.69 18.34 16.00
N LYS A 5 3.64 17.44 16.27
CA LYS A 5 4.79 17.23 15.39
C LYS A 5 4.55 16.03 14.49
N ILE A 6 4.65 16.26 13.19
CA ILE A 6 4.49 15.26 12.13
C ILE A 6 5.84 15.11 11.44
N VAL A 7 6.36 13.89 11.40
CA VAL A 7 7.60 13.56 10.70
C VAL A 7 7.25 12.75 9.46
N VAL A 8 7.67 13.19 8.29
CA VAL A 8 7.47 12.46 7.02
C VAL A 8 8.81 11.91 6.58
N ILE A 9 8.98 10.59 6.63
CA ILE A 9 10.22 9.88 6.23
C ILE A 9 10.03 9.29 4.84
N GLY A 10 10.94 9.61 3.91
CA GLY A 10 10.80 9.38 2.49
C GLY A 10 10.07 10.54 1.80
N ALA A 11 10.21 11.75 2.34
CA ALA A 11 9.50 12.95 1.88
C ALA A 11 9.82 13.35 0.43
N GLY A 12 10.98 13.00 -0.08
CA GLY A 12 11.39 13.23 -1.48
C GLY A 12 10.74 12.31 -2.50
N SER A 13 9.87 11.39 -2.07
CA SER A 13 9.15 10.48 -2.99
C SER A 13 8.24 11.25 -3.93
N ALA A 14 8.49 11.14 -5.23
CA ALA A 14 7.66 11.75 -6.26
C ALA A 14 6.25 11.13 -6.35
N SER A 15 6.06 9.92 -5.85
CA SER A 15 4.77 9.23 -5.91
C SER A 15 3.85 9.57 -4.74
N PHE A 16 4.40 9.65 -3.54
CA PHE A 16 3.64 9.80 -2.30
C PHE A 16 3.79 11.21 -1.69
N GLY A 17 5.01 11.79 -1.74
CA GLY A 17 5.34 13.00 -1.00
C GLY A 17 4.50 14.23 -1.37
N LEU A 18 4.18 14.42 -2.65
CA LEU A 18 3.49 15.62 -3.15
C LEU A 18 2.07 15.74 -2.60
N ASN A 19 1.26 14.71 -2.76
CA ASN A 19 -0.15 14.73 -2.35
C ASN A 19 -0.32 14.78 -0.84
N THR A 20 0.46 13.99 -0.11
CA THR A 20 0.45 14.00 1.36
C THR A 20 0.88 15.35 1.90
N LEU A 21 1.96 15.93 1.37
CA LEU A 21 2.40 17.26 1.74
C LEU A 21 1.30 18.31 1.54
N ALA A 22 0.68 18.32 0.36
CA ALA A 22 -0.39 19.26 0.03
C ALA A 22 -1.61 19.09 0.95
N ALA A 23 -2.04 17.85 1.20
CA ALA A 23 -3.16 17.56 2.08
C ALA A 23 -2.90 18.04 3.52
N LEU A 24 -1.70 17.77 4.08
CA LEU A 24 -1.32 18.23 5.41
C LEU A 24 -1.27 19.76 5.50
N MET A 25 -0.67 20.42 4.49
CA MET A 25 -0.53 21.89 4.44
C MET A 25 -1.87 22.62 4.28
N ARG A 26 -2.84 21.99 3.61
CA ARG A 26 -4.18 22.57 3.41
C ARG A 26 -5.04 22.52 4.67
N SER A 27 -4.73 21.64 5.63
CA SER A 27 -5.58 21.43 6.79
C SER A 27 -5.58 22.63 7.74
N PRO A 28 -6.72 23.28 7.97
CA PRO A 28 -6.84 24.34 8.98
C PRO A 28 -6.69 23.77 10.41
N ARG A 29 -6.88 22.46 10.60
CA ARG A 29 -6.77 21.80 11.91
C ARG A 29 -5.33 21.52 12.31
N LEU A 30 -4.39 21.53 11.35
CA LEU A 30 -2.96 21.30 11.58
C LEU A 30 -2.14 22.60 11.62
N ARG A 31 -2.78 23.76 11.57
CA ARG A 31 -2.09 25.05 11.73
C ARG A 31 -1.28 25.08 13.01
N GLU A 32 -0.13 25.74 12.98
CA GLU A 32 0.84 25.85 14.08
C GLU A 32 1.53 24.51 14.47
N SER A 33 1.26 23.44 13.72
CA SER A 33 1.98 22.17 13.88
C SER A 33 3.39 22.26 13.30
N HIS A 34 4.24 21.31 13.71
CA HIS A 34 5.60 21.18 13.17
C HIS A 34 5.62 20.02 12.15
N LEU A 35 6.00 20.31 10.92
CA LEU A 35 6.21 19.34 9.85
C LEU A 35 7.71 19.19 9.60
N ALA A 36 8.25 18.02 9.96
CA ALA A 36 9.64 17.65 9.71
C ALA A 36 9.72 16.72 8.52
N LEU A 37 10.37 17.15 7.44
CA LEU A 37 10.57 16.38 6.22
C LEU A 37 11.92 15.69 6.28
N VAL A 38 11.94 14.38 6.05
CA VAL A 38 13.15 13.56 6.13
C VAL A 38 13.35 12.79 4.83
N ASP A 39 14.52 12.93 4.23
CA ASP A 39 14.94 12.10 3.09
C ASP A 39 16.47 11.98 3.04
N ARG A 40 16.99 10.79 2.71
CA ARG A 40 18.43 10.57 2.51
C ARG A 40 18.96 11.24 1.26
N ASN A 41 18.10 11.47 0.26
CA ASN A 41 18.45 12.20 -0.96
C ASN A 41 18.33 13.70 -0.69
N ALA A 42 19.46 14.38 -0.52
CA ALA A 42 19.53 15.79 -0.20
C ALA A 42 18.91 16.69 -1.28
N ASP A 43 19.01 16.31 -2.56
CA ASP A 43 18.44 17.10 -3.67
C ASP A 43 16.92 17.00 -3.68
N ALA A 44 16.38 15.79 -3.53
CA ALA A 44 14.94 15.55 -3.40
C ALA A 44 14.36 16.27 -2.16
N LEU A 45 15.09 16.20 -1.04
CA LEU A 45 14.73 16.88 0.20
C LEU A 45 14.71 18.40 0.05
N ALA A 46 15.72 18.97 -0.62
CA ALA A 46 15.77 20.40 -0.90
C ALA A 46 14.60 20.84 -1.80
N LEU A 47 14.22 20.01 -2.77
CA LEU A 47 13.11 20.27 -3.66
C LEU A 47 11.77 20.27 -2.90
N VAL A 48 11.48 19.21 -2.15
CA VAL A 48 10.22 19.11 -1.38
C VAL A 48 10.17 20.18 -0.28
N GLY A 49 11.30 20.53 0.31
CA GLY A 49 11.40 21.63 1.28
C GLY A 49 11.01 22.98 0.68
N ARG A 50 11.47 23.31 -0.53
CA ARG A 50 11.07 24.55 -1.24
C ARG A 50 9.56 24.56 -1.53
N LEU A 51 9.02 23.42 -1.98
CA LEU A 51 7.58 23.29 -2.21
C LEU A 51 6.79 23.47 -0.91
N ALA A 52 7.21 22.83 0.18
CA ALA A 52 6.57 22.97 1.49
C ALA A 52 6.56 24.43 1.97
N GLN A 53 7.67 25.17 1.80
CA GLN A 53 7.74 26.61 2.13
C GLN A 53 6.80 27.45 1.25
N ARG A 54 6.65 27.10 -0.02
CA ARG A 54 5.71 27.76 -0.92
C ARG A 54 4.25 27.52 -0.49
N LEU A 55 3.87 26.26 -0.27
CA LEU A 55 2.54 25.89 0.23
C LEU A 55 2.22 26.57 1.56
N ASN A 56 3.16 26.54 2.49
CA ASN A 56 2.99 27.16 3.81
C ASN A 56 2.69 28.67 3.71
N ARG A 57 3.36 29.36 2.79
CA ARG A 57 3.20 30.80 2.57
C ARG A 57 1.91 31.14 1.80
N GLU A 58 1.64 30.43 0.69
CA GLU A 58 0.52 30.78 -0.21
C GLU A 58 -0.84 30.28 0.33
N TRP A 59 -0.87 29.20 1.11
CA TRP A 59 -2.09 28.67 1.73
C TRP A 59 -2.29 29.10 3.21
N ASP A 60 -1.43 29.95 3.76
CA ASP A 60 -1.47 30.38 5.16
C ASP A 60 -1.54 29.18 6.13
N ALA A 61 -0.76 28.12 5.84
CA ALA A 61 -0.78 26.91 6.65
C ALA A 61 -0.20 27.10 8.06
N ARG A 62 0.67 28.10 8.25
CA ARG A 62 1.28 28.50 9.54
C ARG A 62 2.01 27.36 10.24
N MET A 63 2.56 26.42 9.50
CA MET A 63 3.35 25.33 10.05
C MET A 63 4.82 25.74 10.21
N THR A 64 5.48 25.19 11.22
CA THR A 64 6.94 25.19 11.27
C THR A 64 7.43 24.04 10.39
N VAL A 65 8.20 24.33 9.34
CA VAL A 65 8.74 23.32 8.42
C VAL A 65 10.24 23.19 8.61
N THR A 66 10.71 21.97 8.87
CA THR A 66 12.15 21.63 8.94
C THR A 66 12.49 20.48 7.98
N THR A 67 13.75 20.39 7.60
CA THR A 67 14.27 19.34 6.70
C THR A 67 15.48 18.67 7.33
N HIS A 68 15.56 17.33 7.23
CA HIS A 68 16.61 16.52 7.85
C HIS A 68 17.04 15.41 6.92
N THR A 69 18.32 15.10 6.84
CA THR A 69 18.83 13.96 6.06
C THR A 69 18.85 12.66 6.87
N HIS A 70 18.70 12.77 8.19
CA HIS A 70 18.66 11.61 9.09
C HIS A 70 17.41 11.66 9.99
N HIS A 71 16.67 10.56 10.07
CA HIS A 71 15.39 10.50 10.79
C HIS A 71 15.51 10.80 12.29
N ALA A 72 16.61 10.35 12.93
CA ALA A 72 16.79 10.55 14.36
C ALA A 72 16.79 12.04 14.78
N GLU A 73 17.24 12.95 13.91
CA GLU A 73 17.22 14.39 14.16
C GLU A 73 15.81 14.98 14.19
N ALA A 74 14.85 14.30 13.55
CA ALA A 74 13.49 14.77 13.42
C ALA A 74 12.52 14.14 14.44
N LEU A 75 12.83 12.98 15.02
CA LEU A 75 11.87 12.15 15.74
C LEU A 75 11.52 12.66 17.16
N GLU A 76 12.41 13.40 17.84
CA GLU A 76 12.14 13.83 19.21
C GLU A 76 10.83 14.63 19.31
N GLY A 77 9.93 14.18 20.18
CA GLY A 77 8.63 14.81 20.38
C GLY A 77 7.62 14.63 19.25
N ALA A 78 7.87 13.75 18.29
CA ALA A 78 6.89 13.45 17.24
C ALA A 78 5.63 12.79 17.82
N GLY A 79 4.46 13.27 17.39
CA GLY A 79 3.17 12.61 17.63
C GLY A 79 2.82 11.61 16.52
N PHE A 80 3.31 11.88 15.32
CA PHE A 80 3.05 11.07 14.13
C PHE A 80 4.29 10.94 13.27
N VAL A 81 4.52 9.73 12.75
CA VAL A 81 5.54 9.44 11.75
C VAL A 81 4.86 8.83 10.54
N VAL A 82 4.93 9.49 9.40
CA VAL A 82 4.47 8.97 8.10
C VAL A 82 5.67 8.35 7.40
N LEU A 83 5.60 7.06 7.11
CA LEU A 83 6.71 6.30 6.56
C LEU A 83 6.40 5.83 5.14
N SER A 84 7.19 6.30 4.17
CA SER A 84 7.13 5.87 2.77
C SER A 84 8.55 5.77 2.21
N ILE A 85 9.24 4.68 2.54
CA ILE A 85 10.62 4.46 2.12
C ILE A 85 10.76 3.25 1.19
N GLU A 86 11.82 3.27 0.41
CA GLU A 86 12.24 2.16 -0.44
C GLU A 86 13.77 2.11 -0.48
N VAL A 87 14.33 0.92 -0.46
CA VAL A 87 15.79 0.75 -0.62
C VAL A 87 16.18 1.00 -2.08
N PRO A 88 17.03 2.02 -2.35
CA PRO A 88 17.44 2.32 -3.71
C PRO A 88 18.54 1.36 -4.22
N PRO A 89 18.67 1.20 -5.55
CA PRO A 89 17.81 1.70 -6.63
C PRO A 89 16.59 0.80 -6.85
N ARG A 90 15.39 1.34 -6.60
CA ARG A 90 14.13 0.60 -6.53
C ARG A 90 13.86 -0.27 -7.76
N GLU A 91 13.81 0.32 -8.94
CA GLU A 91 13.42 -0.36 -10.18
C GLU A 91 14.39 -1.49 -10.54
N ARG A 92 15.68 -1.23 -10.37
CA ARG A 92 16.70 -2.24 -10.63
C ARG A 92 16.59 -3.42 -9.67
N LEU A 93 16.42 -3.16 -8.37
CA LEU A 93 16.31 -4.22 -7.36
C LEU A 93 15.01 -5.01 -7.57
N TRP A 94 13.91 -4.34 -7.86
CA TRP A 94 12.63 -5.02 -8.12
C TRP A 94 12.66 -5.87 -9.39
N ARG A 95 13.27 -5.36 -10.47
CA ARG A 95 13.50 -6.16 -11.68
C ARG A 95 14.33 -7.42 -11.38
N MET A 96 15.37 -7.30 -10.56
CA MET A 96 16.17 -8.44 -10.13
C MET A 96 15.38 -9.42 -9.25
N ASP A 97 14.47 -8.93 -8.42
CA ASP A 97 13.56 -9.76 -7.62
C ASP A 97 12.70 -10.67 -8.51
N TYR A 98 12.32 -10.18 -9.66
CA TYR A 98 11.60 -10.94 -10.67
C TYR A 98 12.53 -11.87 -11.49
N GLU A 99 13.67 -11.38 -11.95
CA GLU A 99 14.55 -12.11 -12.88
C GLU A 99 15.28 -13.29 -12.22
N ILE A 100 15.62 -13.20 -10.93
CA ILE A 100 16.34 -14.28 -10.24
C ILE A 100 15.48 -15.56 -10.18
N PRO A 101 14.24 -15.58 -9.68
CA PRO A 101 13.40 -16.78 -9.70
C PRO A 101 13.11 -17.29 -11.11
N LEU A 102 12.97 -16.38 -12.08
CA LEU A 102 12.71 -16.75 -13.47
C LEU A 102 13.81 -17.64 -14.07
N ARG A 103 15.10 -17.44 -13.67
CA ARG A 103 16.23 -18.29 -14.09
C ARG A 103 16.04 -19.75 -13.68
N TYR A 104 15.26 -19.99 -12.65
CA TYR A 104 14.93 -21.30 -12.10
C TYR A 104 13.53 -21.77 -12.48
N GLY A 105 12.87 -21.12 -13.44
CA GLY A 105 11.54 -21.49 -13.94
C GLY A 105 10.38 -21.00 -13.09
N VAL A 106 10.61 -20.15 -12.08
CA VAL A 106 9.55 -19.55 -11.26
C VAL A 106 9.21 -18.17 -11.80
N ARG A 107 8.06 -18.06 -12.48
CA ARG A 107 7.54 -16.79 -12.98
C ARG A 107 6.61 -16.17 -11.95
N GLN A 108 6.81 -14.89 -11.69
CA GLN A 108 5.95 -14.06 -10.84
C GLN A 108 5.33 -12.95 -11.70
N PRO A 109 4.04 -12.61 -11.54
CA PRO A 109 3.44 -11.55 -12.35
C PRO A 109 3.93 -10.15 -11.96
N TYR A 110 4.16 -9.90 -10.67
CA TYR A 110 4.45 -8.57 -10.14
C TYR A 110 5.73 -8.51 -9.28
N ALA A 111 5.97 -9.53 -8.45
CA ALA A 111 7.14 -9.66 -7.56
C ALA A 111 7.29 -8.52 -6.53
N GLU A 112 6.21 -7.88 -6.11
CA GLU A 112 6.24 -6.81 -5.11
C GLU A 112 5.89 -7.31 -3.71
N ASN A 113 4.73 -7.96 -3.55
CA ASN A 113 4.16 -8.34 -2.26
C ASN A 113 4.14 -9.85 -2.04
N GLY A 114 3.87 -10.62 -3.09
CA GLY A 114 3.84 -12.08 -3.10
C GLY A 114 5.04 -12.69 -3.81
N GLY A 115 5.14 -14.00 -3.77
CA GLY A 115 6.20 -14.77 -4.39
C GLY A 115 7.59 -14.58 -3.75
N PRO A 116 8.61 -15.23 -4.31
CA PRO A 116 10.00 -15.04 -3.89
C PRO A 116 10.46 -13.57 -3.96
N GLY A 117 9.97 -12.81 -4.94
CA GLY A 117 10.27 -11.37 -5.05
C GLY A 117 9.75 -10.58 -3.85
N GLY A 118 8.53 -10.85 -3.41
CA GLY A 118 7.99 -10.25 -2.20
C GLY A 118 8.82 -10.57 -0.94
N PHE A 119 9.44 -11.77 -0.85
CA PHE A 119 10.41 -12.08 0.20
C PHE A 119 11.64 -11.17 0.12
N ALA A 120 12.27 -11.07 -1.05
CA ALA A 120 13.48 -10.29 -1.23
C ALA A 120 13.25 -8.78 -0.99
N HIS A 121 12.14 -8.25 -1.51
CA HIS A 121 11.70 -6.88 -1.32
C HIS A 121 11.48 -6.56 0.17
N ALA A 122 10.70 -7.37 0.88
CA ALA A 122 10.45 -7.20 2.30
C ALA A 122 11.75 -7.29 3.13
N ALA A 123 12.57 -8.30 2.87
CA ALA A 123 13.81 -8.53 3.63
C ALA A 123 14.77 -7.33 3.54
N ARG A 124 14.82 -6.65 2.39
CA ARG A 124 15.60 -5.42 2.21
C ARG A 124 15.02 -4.22 2.96
N ASN A 125 13.69 -4.06 2.95
CA ASN A 125 13.05 -2.89 3.56
C ASN A 125 12.89 -3.02 5.09
N ILE A 126 12.74 -4.23 5.64
CA ILE A 126 12.56 -4.47 7.08
C ILE A 126 13.75 -3.94 7.89
N GLY A 127 14.99 -4.13 7.41
CA GLY A 127 16.18 -3.64 8.12
C GLY A 127 16.14 -2.13 8.40
N PRO A 128 16.06 -1.27 7.37
CA PRO A 128 15.95 0.18 7.53
C PRO A 128 14.71 0.63 8.30
N VAL A 129 13.56 -0.02 8.09
CA VAL A 129 12.33 0.28 8.85
C VAL A 129 12.53 0.03 10.34
N MET A 130 13.10 -1.10 10.70
CA MET A 130 13.34 -1.44 12.11
C MET A 130 14.43 -0.58 12.76
N GLU A 131 15.35 0.02 11.98
CA GLU A 131 16.26 1.05 12.48
C GLU A 131 15.48 2.31 12.90
N ILE A 132 14.59 2.79 12.02
CA ILE A 132 13.72 3.93 12.31
C ILE A 132 12.84 3.64 13.55
N VAL A 133 12.24 2.46 13.60
CA VAL A 133 11.35 2.05 14.70
C VAL A 133 12.07 2.01 16.05
N ARG A 134 13.32 1.51 16.10
CA ARG A 134 14.13 1.55 17.35
C ARG A 134 14.41 2.97 17.80
N ASP A 135 14.67 3.88 16.86
CA ASP A 135 14.85 5.30 17.19
C ASP A 135 13.54 5.93 17.64
N MET A 136 12.38 5.55 17.07
CA MET A 136 11.07 5.97 17.55
C MET A 136 10.81 5.49 18.99
N GLU A 137 11.12 4.23 19.31
CA GLU A 137 10.97 3.72 20.70
C GLU A 137 11.74 4.52 21.73
N ARG A 138 12.86 5.11 21.31
CA ARG A 138 13.73 5.93 22.17
C ARG A 138 13.31 7.41 22.22
N LEU A 139 12.90 7.99 21.07
CA LEU A 139 12.71 9.44 20.91
C LEU A 139 11.24 9.88 20.94
N CYS A 140 10.32 9.00 20.52
CA CYS A 140 8.88 9.30 20.45
C CYS A 140 8.02 8.02 20.66
N PRO A 141 8.13 7.32 21.80
CA PRO A 141 7.53 6.00 22.01
C PRO A 141 6.00 5.99 21.93
N ASP A 142 5.36 7.13 22.10
CA ASP A 142 3.90 7.28 22.06
C ASP A 142 3.37 7.65 20.67
N ALA A 143 4.26 7.93 19.70
CA ALA A 143 3.89 8.29 18.34
C ALA A 143 3.15 7.17 17.62
N TRP A 144 2.28 7.55 16.70
CA TRP A 144 1.72 6.65 15.69
C TRP A 144 2.61 6.61 14.45
N LEU A 145 2.93 5.40 14.00
CA LEU A 145 3.57 5.19 12.70
C LEU A 145 2.48 4.85 11.67
N ILE A 146 2.35 5.70 10.66
CA ILE A 146 1.46 5.54 9.50
C ILE A 146 2.34 5.04 8.37
N ASN A 147 2.17 3.76 7.99
CA ASN A 147 3.04 3.09 7.03
C ASN A 147 2.43 3.05 5.64
N TYR A 148 3.22 3.43 4.64
CA TYR A 148 2.92 3.27 3.20
C TYR A 148 3.96 2.40 2.49
N THR A 149 5.01 1.97 3.22
CA THR A 149 6.06 1.13 2.66
C THR A 149 5.55 -0.28 2.39
N ASN A 150 5.80 -0.78 1.18
CA ASN A 150 5.52 -2.16 0.77
C ASN A 150 6.72 -3.09 1.05
N PRO A 151 6.46 -4.39 1.16
CA PRO A 151 5.18 -5.11 1.23
C PRO A 151 4.43 -4.82 2.54
N MET A 152 3.27 -4.20 2.43
CA MET A 152 2.51 -3.62 3.55
C MET A 152 2.33 -4.57 4.72
N VAL A 153 1.83 -5.79 4.46
CA VAL A 153 1.57 -6.79 5.51
C VAL A 153 2.85 -7.15 6.26
N ARG A 154 3.96 -7.36 5.54
CA ARG A 154 5.24 -7.79 6.11
C ARG A 154 5.91 -6.66 6.90
N ILE A 155 5.83 -5.43 6.40
CA ILE A 155 6.38 -4.25 7.11
C ILE A 155 5.58 -3.98 8.40
N CYS A 156 4.25 -3.95 8.33
CA CYS A 156 3.40 -3.76 9.50
C CYS A 156 3.55 -4.91 10.52
N ASP A 157 3.70 -6.16 10.07
CA ASP A 157 3.94 -7.32 10.94
C ASP A 157 5.30 -7.22 11.66
N ALA A 158 6.35 -6.77 10.95
CA ALA A 158 7.67 -6.53 11.55
C ALA A 158 7.58 -5.49 12.68
N ILE A 159 6.93 -4.36 12.42
CA ILE A 159 6.76 -3.28 13.41
C ILE A 159 5.94 -3.78 14.60
N ALA A 160 4.79 -4.41 14.34
CA ALA A 160 3.86 -4.84 15.40
C ALA A 160 4.42 -5.95 16.30
N ARG A 161 5.26 -6.85 15.75
CA ARG A 161 5.81 -8.00 16.50
C ARG A 161 7.15 -7.72 17.16
N TYR A 162 7.95 -6.83 16.59
CA TYR A 162 9.33 -6.58 17.04
C TYR A 162 9.51 -5.22 17.70
N SER A 163 8.41 -4.49 17.96
CA SER A 163 8.46 -3.21 18.70
C SER A 163 7.17 -2.94 19.47
N ARG A 164 7.17 -1.82 20.23
CA ARG A 164 6.00 -1.30 20.94
C ARG A 164 5.32 -0.15 20.21
N ILE A 165 5.83 0.25 19.07
CA ILE A 165 5.32 1.39 18.29
C ILE A 165 3.94 1.05 17.72
N LYS A 166 3.00 1.96 17.88
CA LYS A 166 1.66 1.85 17.31
C LYS A 166 1.75 2.02 15.81
N VAL A 167 1.29 1.04 15.06
CA VAL A 167 1.34 1.07 13.59
C VAL A 167 -0.04 0.93 12.98
N VAL A 168 -0.26 1.68 11.91
CA VAL A 168 -1.34 1.48 10.95
C VAL A 168 -0.76 1.56 9.55
N GLY A 169 -1.10 0.61 8.70
CA GLY A 169 -0.77 0.67 7.27
C GLY A 169 -1.93 1.24 6.47
N LEU A 170 -1.64 2.09 5.50
CA LEU A 170 -2.62 2.68 4.59
C LEU A 170 -2.22 2.39 3.14
N CYS A 171 -3.21 2.04 2.32
CA CYS A 171 -3.00 1.74 0.91
C CYS A 171 -4.22 2.19 0.10
N HIS A 172 -3.97 2.67 -1.10
CA HIS A 172 -5.01 3.08 -2.05
C HIS A 172 -5.67 1.92 -2.79
N GLN A 173 -5.30 0.66 -2.52
CA GLN A 173 -5.80 -0.51 -3.23
C GLN A 173 -7.33 -0.61 -3.20
N ILE A 174 -7.98 -0.25 -2.10
CA ILE A 174 -9.45 -0.25 -2.00
C ILE A 174 -10.13 0.60 -3.09
N TYR A 175 -9.46 1.65 -3.56
CA TYR A 175 -9.99 2.52 -4.63
C TYR A 175 -10.03 1.83 -6.00
N VAL A 176 -9.26 0.76 -6.22
CA VAL A 176 -9.42 -0.08 -7.43
C VAL A 176 -10.81 -0.72 -7.42
N GLY A 177 -11.25 -1.25 -6.28
CA GLY A 177 -12.62 -1.76 -6.12
C GLY A 177 -13.68 -0.70 -6.38
N TYR A 178 -13.49 0.51 -5.85
CA TYR A 178 -14.41 1.63 -6.13
C TYR A 178 -14.44 2.01 -7.61
N ALA A 179 -13.29 1.95 -8.31
CA ALA A 179 -13.24 2.21 -9.75
C ALA A 179 -14.01 1.17 -10.54
N VAL A 180 -13.80 -0.12 -10.25
CA VAL A 180 -14.46 -1.24 -10.94
C VAL A 180 -15.97 -1.22 -10.68
N VAL A 181 -16.38 -1.11 -9.42
CA VAL A 181 -17.81 -1.06 -9.05
C VAL A 181 -18.46 0.21 -9.59
N GLY A 182 -17.77 1.35 -9.50
CA GLY A 182 -18.24 2.62 -10.05
C GLY A 182 -18.44 2.58 -11.55
N LEU A 183 -17.53 1.96 -12.29
CA LEU A 183 -17.66 1.75 -13.73
C LEU A 183 -18.84 0.83 -14.05
N ALA A 184 -18.97 -0.30 -13.35
CA ALA A 184 -20.05 -1.26 -13.56
C ALA A 184 -21.45 -0.67 -13.31
N LEU A 185 -21.57 0.18 -12.29
CA LEU A 185 -22.84 0.79 -11.88
C LEU A 185 -23.05 2.22 -12.42
N ALA A 186 -22.16 2.71 -13.28
CA ALA A 186 -22.17 4.10 -13.71
C ALA A 186 -23.52 4.53 -14.30
N ALA A 187 -24.09 3.72 -15.19
CA ALA A 187 -25.37 4.02 -15.84
C ALA A 187 -26.55 4.01 -14.84
N ASP A 188 -26.55 3.10 -13.86
CA ASP A 188 -27.61 2.96 -12.87
C ASP A 188 -27.59 4.10 -11.84
N LEU A 189 -26.39 4.60 -11.51
CA LEU A 189 -26.19 5.62 -10.48
C LEU A 189 -25.95 7.03 -11.05
N GLY A 190 -25.89 7.16 -12.38
CA GLY A 190 -25.68 8.44 -13.06
C GLY A 190 -24.26 8.98 -12.92
N PHE A 191 -23.24 8.11 -12.83
CA PHE A 191 -21.86 8.54 -12.77
C PHE A 191 -21.34 8.95 -14.15
N THR A 192 -20.50 9.97 -14.17
CA THR A 192 -19.78 10.38 -15.36
C THR A 192 -18.56 9.49 -15.53
N VAL A 193 -18.50 8.79 -16.68
CA VAL A 193 -17.34 7.99 -17.06
C VAL A 193 -16.62 8.72 -18.18
N PRO A 194 -15.34 9.09 -18.00
CA PRO A 194 -14.54 9.72 -19.07
C PRO A 194 -14.46 8.82 -20.30
N GLU A 195 -14.42 9.43 -21.49
CA GLU A 195 -14.33 8.71 -22.76
C GLU A 195 -13.05 7.85 -22.79
N GLY A 196 -13.18 6.60 -23.23
CA GLY A 196 -12.06 5.67 -23.32
C GLY A 196 -11.64 5.01 -22.01
N PHE A 197 -12.32 5.28 -20.88
CA PHE A 197 -12.02 4.58 -19.63
C PHE A 197 -12.64 3.16 -19.66
N THR A 198 -11.85 2.21 -20.10
CA THR A 198 -12.23 0.78 -20.22
C THR A 198 -11.27 -0.15 -19.47
N ASP A 199 -10.26 0.39 -18.79
CA ASP A 199 -9.21 -0.36 -18.10
C ASP A 199 -8.92 0.30 -16.75
N THR A 200 -8.80 -0.49 -15.69
CA THR A 200 -8.43 -0.04 -14.34
C THR A 200 -6.94 -0.05 -14.11
N ARG A 201 -6.15 -0.63 -15.00
CA ARG A 201 -4.68 -0.64 -14.88
C ARG A 201 -4.14 0.78 -14.91
N ALA A 202 -3.20 1.03 -13.99
CA ALA A 202 -2.61 2.36 -13.87
C ALA A 202 -1.69 2.67 -15.04
N SER A 203 -2.01 3.72 -15.79
CA SER A 203 -1.16 4.29 -16.83
C SER A 203 -1.28 5.82 -16.81
N LEU A 204 -0.41 6.54 -17.52
CA LEU A 204 -0.48 8.00 -17.61
C LEU A 204 -1.84 8.51 -18.15
N SER A 205 -2.49 7.73 -18.99
CA SER A 205 -3.79 8.09 -19.60
C SER A 205 -4.99 7.64 -18.76
N THR A 206 -4.89 6.53 -18.03
CA THR A 206 -6.02 5.96 -17.28
C THR A 206 -6.17 6.53 -15.88
N ILE A 207 -5.07 6.95 -15.22
CA ILE A 207 -5.11 7.49 -13.86
C ILE A 207 -6.11 8.65 -13.71
N PRO A 208 -6.10 9.71 -14.53
CA PRO A 208 -7.04 10.82 -14.38
C PRO A 208 -8.50 10.41 -14.58
N ALA A 209 -8.77 9.53 -15.55
CA ALA A 209 -10.11 9.03 -15.82
C ALA A 209 -10.64 8.16 -14.65
N ARG A 210 -9.78 7.31 -14.11
CA ARG A 210 -10.07 6.47 -12.95
C ARG A 210 -10.42 7.30 -11.71
N GLU A 211 -9.68 8.39 -11.45
CA GLU A 211 -9.95 9.26 -10.31
C GLU A 211 -11.33 9.93 -10.36
N VAL A 212 -11.81 10.30 -11.56
CA VAL A 212 -13.16 10.85 -11.73
C VAL A 212 -14.24 9.83 -11.29
N VAL A 213 -14.09 8.56 -11.68
CA VAL A 213 -15.03 7.51 -11.31
C VAL A 213 -14.92 7.18 -9.82
N ILE A 214 -13.69 7.04 -9.29
CA ILE A 214 -13.45 6.75 -7.87
C ILE A 214 -14.13 7.78 -6.97
N ARG A 215 -13.96 9.07 -7.26
CA ARG A 215 -14.51 10.17 -6.45
C ARG A 215 -16.04 10.06 -6.32
N GLN A 216 -16.73 9.87 -7.44
CA GLN A 216 -18.17 9.69 -7.45
C GLN A 216 -18.61 8.39 -6.73
N ALA A 217 -17.86 7.31 -6.95
CA ALA A 217 -18.14 6.02 -6.31
C ALA A 217 -17.95 6.08 -4.79
N VAL A 218 -16.87 6.69 -4.30
CA VAL A 218 -16.61 6.85 -2.85
C VAL A 218 -17.67 7.70 -2.17
N GLU A 219 -18.19 8.73 -2.84
CA GLU A 219 -19.28 9.56 -2.29
C GLU A 219 -20.62 8.81 -2.19
N ARG A 220 -20.86 7.88 -3.10
CA ARG A 220 -22.17 7.21 -3.23
C ARG A 220 -22.21 5.81 -2.65
N LEU A 221 -21.13 5.06 -2.72
CA LEU A 221 -21.07 3.65 -2.38
C LEU A 221 -20.37 3.43 -1.04
N ASP A 222 -20.81 2.42 -0.31
CA ASP A 222 -20.14 1.85 0.85
C ASP A 222 -19.70 0.43 0.51
N ILE A 223 -18.42 0.26 0.24
CA ILE A 223 -17.79 -1.03 0.01
C ILE A 223 -17.14 -1.48 1.31
N GLN A 224 -17.63 -2.57 1.88
CA GLN A 224 -16.94 -3.25 2.96
C GLN A 224 -16.11 -4.40 2.38
N ALA A 225 -14.80 -4.28 2.44
CA ALA A 225 -13.86 -5.31 2.00
C ALA A 225 -12.96 -5.74 3.16
N ALA A 226 -12.52 -6.99 3.14
CA ALA A 226 -11.63 -7.54 4.15
C ALA A 226 -10.73 -8.65 3.61
N GLY A 227 -9.58 -8.84 4.26
CA GLY A 227 -8.58 -9.82 3.90
C GLY A 227 -7.18 -9.37 4.31
N LEU A 228 -6.22 -9.48 3.39
CA LEU A 228 -4.87 -8.95 3.52
C LEU A 228 -4.67 -7.83 2.50
N ASN A 229 -3.75 -6.91 2.77
CA ASN A 229 -3.44 -5.87 1.77
C ASN A 229 -3.05 -6.49 0.44
N HIS A 230 -3.60 -5.95 -0.65
CA HIS A 230 -3.54 -6.47 -2.00
C HIS A 230 -4.20 -7.84 -2.22
N PHE A 231 -4.94 -8.34 -1.22
CA PHE A 231 -5.69 -9.61 -1.28
C PHE A 231 -6.99 -9.53 -0.46
N THR A 232 -7.77 -8.48 -0.69
CA THR A 232 -9.06 -8.24 -0.03
C THR A 232 -10.25 -8.68 -0.89
N TRP A 233 -11.36 -8.97 -0.22
CA TRP A 233 -12.59 -9.48 -0.82
C TRP A 233 -13.77 -8.63 -0.38
N MET A 234 -14.63 -8.26 -1.31
CA MET A 234 -15.81 -7.43 -1.06
C MET A 234 -16.89 -8.25 -0.35
N LEU A 235 -17.19 -7.90 0.89
CA LEU A 235 -18.17 -8.58 1.74
C LEU A 235 -19.56 -7.96 1.58
N SER A 236 -19.64 -6.65 1.39
CA SER A 236 -20.90 -5.95 1.14
C SER A 236 -20.69 -4.72 0.26
N LEU A 237 -21.73 -4.36 -0.46
CA LEU A 237 -21.81 -3.17 -1.29
C LEU A 237 -23.15 -2.50 -1.07
N ARG A 238 -23.18 -1.27 -0.57
CA ARG A 238 -24.41 -0.54 -0.28
C ARG A 238 -24.40 0.86 -0.87
N ASP A 239 -25.58 1.35 -1.17
CA ASP A 239 -25.80 2.78 -1.43
C ASP A 239 -25.74 3.54 -0.09
N ARG A 240 -24.84 4.51 0.04
CA ARG A 240 -24.69 5.31 1.28
C ARG A 240 -25.89 6.16 1.62
N ARG A 241 -26.73 6.53 0.63
CA ARG A 241 -27.89 7.41 0.83
C ARG A 241 -29.11 6.65 1.27
N THR A 242 -29.32 5.45 0.70
CA THR A 242 -30.53 4.66 0.92
C THR A 242 -30.32 3.46 1.83
N GLY A 243 -29.07 2.99 1.98
CA GLY A 243 -28.73 1.74 2.65
C GLY A 243 -29.03 0.48 1.82
N GLU A 244 -29.51 0.64 0.58
CA GLU A 244 -29.87 -0.45 -0.31
C GLU A 244 -28.65 -1.35 -0.59
N ASP A 245 -28.86 -2.66 -0.62
CA ASP A 245 -27.87 -3.64 -1.04
C ASP A 245 -27.73 -3.61 -2.56
N LEU A 246 -26.60 -3.11 -3.04
CA LEU A 246 -26.28 -3.01 -4.46
C LEU A 246 -25.45 -4.19 -4.99
N TYR A 247 -25.07 -5.15 -4.15
CA TYR A 247 -24.25 -6.28 -4.57
C TYR A 247 -24.92 -7.14 -5.67
N PRO A 248 -26.23 -7.45 -5.59
CA PRO A 248 -26.93 -8.17 -6.67
C PRO A 248 -26.97 -7.38 -7.99
N LEU A 249 -27.16 -6.07 -7.93
CA LEU A 249 -27.13 -5.20 -9.12
C LEU A 249 -25.75 -5.18 -9.73
N PHE A 250 -24.71 -5.01 -8.90
CA PHE A 250 -23.32 -5.07 -9.35
C PHE A 250 -23.02 -6.42 -10.04
N ALA A 251 -23.38 -7.55 -9.44
CA ALA A 251 -23.17 -8.86 -10.04
C ALA A 251 -23.81 -8.99 -11.43
N ALA A 252 -25.03 -8.46 -11.58
CA ALA A 252 -25.75 -8.47 -12.87
C ALA A 252 -25.05 -7.59 -13.92
N ARG A 253 -24.55 -6.40 -13.54
CA ARG A 253 -23.80 -5.51 -14.45
C ARG A 253 -22.41 -6.04 -14.78
N TRP A 254 -21.71 -6.56 -13.77
CA TRP A 254 -20.42 -7.20 -13.93
C TRP A 254 -20.46 -8.34 -14.97
N ALA A 255 -21.50 -9.16 -14.94
CA ALA A 255 -21.71 -10.23 -15.90
C ALA A 255 -21.90 -9.73 -17.35
N GLN A 256 -22.30 -8.48 -17.54
CA GLN A 256 -22.51 -7.84 -18.85
C GLN A 256 -21.29 -7.08 -19.36
N MET A 257 -20.29 -6.81 -18.51
CA MET A 257 -19.05 -6.15 -18.91
C MET A 257 -18.20 -7.05 -19.80
N ASP A 258 -17.29 -6.44 -20.56
CA ASP A 258 -16.36 -7.17 -21.44
C ASP A 258 -15.64 -8.27 -20.63
N PRO A 259 -15.69 -9.54 -21.08
CA PRO A 259 -14.98 -10.63 -20.42
C PRO A 259 -13.45 -10.46 -20.36
N ALA A 260 -12.89 -9.62 -21.24
CA ALA A 260 -11.46 -9.28 -21.25
C ALA A 260 -11.08 -8.27 -20.14
N PHE A 261 -12.08 -7.62 -19.52
CA PHE A 261 -11.85 -6.70 -18.42
C PHE A 261 -11.70 -7.49 -17.10
N GLU A 262 -10.53 -7.42 -16.48
CA GLU A 262 -10.17 -8.13 -15.25
C GLU A 262 -10.52 -9.63 -15.29
N PRO A 263 -9.98 -10.41 -16.25
CA PRO A 263 -10.42 -11.80 -16.48
C PRO A 263 -10.07 -12.75 -15.35
N LEU A 264 -8.98 -12.54 -14.61
CA LEU A 264 -8.64 -13.34 -13.42
C LEU A 264 -9.59 -13.03 -12.26
N THR A 265 -9.83 -11.75 -11.96
CA THR A 265 -10.78 -11.28 -10.96
C THR A 265 -12.17 -11.85 -11.23
N ARG A 266 -12.62 -11.83 -12.49
CA ARG A 266 -13.88 -12.44 -12.92
C ARG A 266 -13.90 -13.94 -12.57
N ARG A 267 -12.84 -14.66 -12.92
CA ARG A 267 -12.77 -16.10 -12.66
C ARG A 267 -12.74 -16.41 -11.17
N MET A 268 -12.04 -15.63 -10.37
CA MET A 268 -12.00 -15.82 -8.91
C MET A 268 -13.36 -15.49 -8.27
N TYR A 269 -14.05 -14.46 -8.75
CA TYR A 269 -15.40 -14.14 -8.27
C TYR A 269 -16.38 -15.29 -8.54
N GLU A 270 -16.36 -15.89 -9.75
CA GLU A 270 -17.18 -17.06 -10.10
C GLU A 270 -16.91 -18.27 -9.18
N ILE A 271 -15.64 -18.50 -8.82
CA ILE A 271 -15.24 -19.69 -8.02
C ILE A 271 -15.50 -19.47 -6.52
N PHE A 272 -15.12 -18.30 -5.99
CA PHE A 272 -15.14 -18.04 -4.55
C PHE A 272 -16.41 -17.33 -4.04
N GLY A 273 -17.24 -16.80 -4.94
CA GLY A 273 -18.52 -16.19 -4.61
C GLY A 273 -18.45 -14.77 -4.00
N LEU A 274 -17.24 -14.26 -3.73
CA LEU A 274 -17.00 -12.87 -3.34
C LEU A 274 -16.09 -12.20 -4.36
N PHE A 275 -16.33 -10.92 -4.61
CA PHE A 275 -15.55 -10.14 -5.56
C PHE A 275 -14.17 -9.76 -4.97
N PRO A 276 -13.05 -10.17 -5.59
CA PRO A 276 -11.72 -9.71 -5.17
C PRO A 276 -11.50 -8.25 -5.59
N VAL A 277 -11.08 -7.44 -4.63
CA VAL A 277 -11.00 -5.98 -4.79
C VAL A 277 -9.73 -5.47 -5.49
N PRO A 278 -8.56 -6.15 -5.38
CA PRO A 278 -7.29 -5.57 -5.81
C PRO A 278 -7.06 -5.50 -7.32
N GLY A 279 -7.90 -6.17 -8.12
CA GLY A 279 -7.67 -6.34 -9.56
C GLY A 279 -6.65 -7.44 -9.89
N ASP A 280 -6.54 -7.76 -11.17
CA ASP A 280 -5.78 -8.92 -11.68
C ASP A 280 -4.30 -8.87 -11.31
N GLU A 281 -3.67 -7.69 -11.40
CA GLU A 281 -2.24 -7.52 -11.15
C GLU A 281 -1.84 -7.99 -9.75
N HIS A 282 -2.45 -7.41 -8.72
CA HIS A 282 -2.13 -7.76 -7.34
C HIS A 282 -2.69 -9.10 -6.91
N LEU A 283 -3.93 -9.43 -7.34
CA LEU A 283 -4.54 -10.72 -7.04
C LEU A 283 -3.66 -11.88 -7.49
N SER A 284 -3.01 -11.74 -8.65
CA SER A 284 -2.15 -12.78 -9.24
C SER A 284 -0.91 -13.09 -8.42
N GLU A 285 -0.43 -12.18 -7.57
CA GLU A 285 0.75 -12.40 -6.72
C GLU A 285 0.55 -13.50 -5.66
N TYR A 286 -0.71 -13.79 -5.29
CA TYR A 286 -1.08 -14.69 -4.20
C TYR A 286 -1.65 -16.02 -4.67
N LEU A 287 -1.78 -16.20 -5.99
CA LEU A 287 -2.44 -17.37 -6.57
C LEU A 287 -1.44 -18.28 -7.31
N PRO A 288 -1.35 -19.58 -6.95
CA PRO A 288 -0.44 -20.51 -7.62
C PRO A 288 -0.86 -20.82 -9.07
N TRP A 289 -2.14 -20.61 -9.38
CA TRP A 289 -2.77 -21.09 -10.60
C TRP A 289 -2.48 -20.25 -11.84
N VAL A 290 -1.72 -19.19 -11.70
CA VAL A 290 -1.41 -18.24 -12.77
C VAL A 290 0.09 -18.18 -13.12
N SER A 291 0.91 -19.00 -12.49
CA SER A 291 2.38 -18.95 -12.60
C SER A 291 3.02 -20.22 -13.18
N ASP A 292 2.21 -21.22 -13.60
CA ASP A 292 2.71 -22.47 -14.19
C ASP A 292 3.40 -22.22 -15.53
N PRO A 293 4.72 -22.49 -15.69
CA PRO A 293 5.45 -22.22 -16.92
C PRO A 293 5.12 -23.17 -18.07
N VAL A 294 4.47 -24.30 -17.79
CA VAL A 294 4.08 -25.28 -18.82
C VAL A 294 2.78 -24.87 -19.51
N THR A 295 1.76 -24.57 -18.70
CA THR A 295 0.42 -24.21 -19.21
C THR A 295 0.27 -22.74 -19.49
N ARG A 296 1.18 -21.90 -18.99
CA ARG A 296 1.26 -20.45 -19.22
C ARG A 296 -0.08 -19.71 -19.03
N PRO A 297 -0.75 -19.90 -17.89
CA PRO A 297 -2.10 -19.36 -17.68
C PRO A 297 -2.15 -17.83 -17.68
N TRP A 298 -1.04 -17.15 -17.43
CA TRP A 298 -0.95 -15.69 -17.50
C TRP A 298 -1.29 -15.13 -18.89
N GLU A 299 -1.06 -15.88 -19.99
CA GLU A 299 -1.46 -15.47 -21.34
C GLU A 299 -2.98 -15.45 -21.48
N LYS A 300 -3.67 -16.46 -20.89
CA LYS A 300 -5.13 -16.53 -20.87
C LYS A 300 -5.77 -15.37 -20.11
N TYR A 301 -5.14 -14.95 -19.03
CA TYR A 301 -5.64 -13.88 -18.15
C TYR A 301 -5.01 -12.52 -18.47
N ASN A 302 -4.22 -12.42 -19.55
CA ASN A 302 -3.55 -11.19 -19.95
C ASN A 302 -2.78 -10.52 -18.79
N LEU A 303 -2.05 -11.35 -18.01
CA LEU A 303 -1.24 -10.89 -16.88
C LEU A 303 0.14 -10.48 -17.39
N ASP A 304 0.26 -9.22 -17.73
CA ASP A 304 1.51 -8.61 -18.13
C ASP A 304 2.43 -8.43 -16.90
N LEU A 305 3.72 -8.29 -17.17
CA LEU A 305 4.67 -7.94 -16.14
C LEU A 305 4.53 -6.46 -15.79
N TYR A 306 4.99 -6.11 -14.59
CA TYR A 306 5.12 -4.72 -14.21
C TYR A 306 6.04 -3.96 -15.17
N GLU A 307 5.56 -2.82 -15.66
CA GLU A 307 6.26 -2.02 -16.65
C GLU A 307 7.25 -1.04 -15.98
N TRP A 308 8.36 -1.57 -15.44
CA TRP A 308 9.37 -0.79 -14.69
C TRP A 308 9.82 0.48 -15.43
N ASP A 309 10.04 0.40 -16.72
CA ASP A 309 10.55 1.52 -17.53
C ASP A 309 9.51 2.64 -17.66
N ILE A 310 8.23 2.28 -17.79
CA ILE A 310 7.12 3.26 -17.81
C ILE A 310 6.99 3.94 -16.46
N TRP A 311 7.03 3.18 -15.38
CA TRP A 311 6.92 3.77 -14.04
C TRP A 311 8.13 4.63 -13.65
N GLU A 312 9.33 4.32 -14.14
CA GLU A 312 10.50 5.19 -14.00
C GLU A 312 10.28 6.53 -14.71
N GLN A 313 9.71 6.50 -15.94
CA GLN A 313 9.33 7.72 -16.67
C GLN A 313 8.24 8.51 -15.94
N VAL A 314 7.20 7.85 -15.42
CA VAL A 314 6.13 8.50 -14.62
C VAL A 314 6.70 9.22 -13.42
N ARG A 315 7.64 8.60 -12.71
CA ARG A 315 8.32 9.26 -11.58
C ARG A 315 9.16 10.46 -12.01
N GLY A 316 9.84 10.37 -13.16
CA GLY A 316 10.56 11.50 -13.75
C GLY A 316 9.64 12.69 -14.02
N VAL A 317 8.51 12.46 -14.67
CA VAL A 317 7.49 13.49 -14.95
C VAL A 317 6.96 14.11 -13.66
N ARG A 318 6.64 13.32 -12.66
CA ARG A 318 6.16 13.83 -11.35
C ARG A 318 7.22 14.63 -10.62
N HIS A 319 8.48 14.25 -10.72
CA HIS A 319 9.58 15.00 -10.14
C HIS A 319 9.76 16.37 -10.81
N GLU A 320 9.65 16.43 -12.14
CA GLU A 320 9.66 17.69 -12.90
C GLU A 320 8.45 18.58 -12.56
N GLU A 321 7.27 17.97 -12.39
CA GLU A 321 6.07 18.67 -11.94
C GLU A 321 6.28 19.30 -10.55
N MET A 322 6.81 18.52 -9.61
CA MET A 322 7.16 19.02 -8.27
C MET A 322 8.15 20.18 -8.34
N ALA A 323 9.14 20.12 -9.22
CA ALA A 323 10.10 21.22 -9.41
C ALA A 323 9.41 22.47 -9.96
N ARG A 324 8.53 22.33 -10.94
CA ARG A 324 7.76 23.47 -11.50
C ARG A 324 6.80 24.09 -10.50
N LEU A 325 6.19 23.26 -9.63
CA LEU A 325 5.37 23.72 -8.51
C LEU A 325 6.25 24.46 -7.49
N ALA A 326 7.38 23.92 -7.08
CA ALA A 326 8.26 24.52 -6.09
C ALA A 326 8.80 25.90 -6.56
N ASP A 327 9.12 26.02 -7.83
CA ASP A 327 9.67 27.23 -8.44
C ASP A 327 8.61 28.27 -8.87
N GLY A 328 7.31 28.01 -8.66
CA GLY A 328 6.22 28.92 -9.03
C GLY A 328 5.87 28.94 -10.51
N ARG A 329 6.39 28.00 -11.29
CA ARG A 329 6.09 27.85 -12.72
C ARG A 329 4.75 27.13 -13.01
N LEU A 330 4.17 26.49 -12.00
CA LEU A 330 2.82 25.95 -12.01
C LEU A 330 2.01 26.52 -10.86
N SER A 331 0.69 26.67 -11.08
CA SER A 331 -0.26 27.02 -10.01
C SER A 331 -0.38 25.89 -9.00
N LEU A 332 -0.60 26.24 -7.72
CA LEU A 332 -0.91 25.28 -6.68
C LEU A 332 -2.35 24.73 -6.74
N ASP A 333 -3.19 25.26 -7.67
CA ASP A 333 -4.59 24.85 -7.80
C ASP A 333 -4.74 23.36 -8.11
N SER A 334 -3.77 22.78 -8.83
CA SER A 334 -3.72 21.32 -9.09
C SER A 334 -3.60 20.48 -7.83
N LEU A 335 -3.13 21.06 -6.73
CA LEU A 335 -2.99 20.39 -5.43
C LEU A 335 -4.14 20.69 -4.46
N ALA A 336 -5.11 21.52 -4.87
CA ALA A 336 -6.22 21.93 -4.00
C ALA A 336 -7.11 20.76 -3.54
N GLU A 337 -7.17 19.70 -4.31
CA GLU A 337 -7.91 18.47 -3.99
C GLU A 337 -7.00 17.25 -3.74
N ALA A 338 -5.70 17.47 -3.51
CA ALA A 338 -4.77 16.37 -3.26
C ALA A 338 -5.20 15.54 -2.04
N ASP A 339 -5.18 14.23 -2.18
CA ASP A 339 -5.52 13.26 -1.12
C ASP A 339 -4.23 12.68 -0.52
N SER A 340 -4.23 12.54 0.79
CA SER A 340 -3.14 11.93 1.56
C SER A 340 -3.24 10.40 1.67
N GLU A 341 -4.17 9.79 0.96
CA GLU A 341 -4.51 8.37 1.10
C GLU A 341 -4.81 8.00 2.57
N GLY A 342 -5.42 8.93 3.32
CA GLY A 342 -5.87 8.73 4.70
C GLY A 342 -4.93 9.24 5.81
N ALA A 343 -3.69 9.66 5.52
CA ALA A 343 -2.78 10.15 6.56
C ALA A 343 -3.34 11.38 7.29
N LEU A 344 -3.93 12.31 6.55
CA LEU A 344 -4.53 13.52 7.14
C LEU A 344 -5.64 13.16 8.11
N GLU A 345 -6.55 12.30 7.70
CA GLU A 345 -7.69 11.84 8.50
C GLU A 345 -7.24 11.11 9.78
N MET A 346 -6.20 10.26 9.67
CA MET A 346 -5.59 9.61 10.84
C MET A 346 -5.04 10.64 11.82
N ILE A 347 -4.20 11.54 11.36
CA ILE A 347 -3.55 12.56 12.19
C ILE A 347 -4.60 13.47 12.84
N GLU A 348 -5.52 14.01 12.05
CA GLU A 348 -6.54 14.93 12.55
C GLU A 348 -7.46 14.30 13.59
N ASN A 349 -7.89 13.06 13.41
CA ASN A 349 -8.85 12.44 14.30
C ASN A 349 -8.21 11.84 15.54
N ILE A 350 -6.96 11.39 15.47
CA ILE A 350 -6.20 10.95 16.63
C ILE A 350 -5.81 12.17 17.49
N ALA A 351 -5.16 13.18 16.89
CA ALA A 351 -4.71 14.37 17.63
C ALA A 351 -5.87 15.24 18.14
N GLY A 352 -6.95 15.34 17.38
CA GLY A 352 -8.11 16.18 17.68
C GLY A 352 -9.22 15.47 18.46
N ALA A 353 -9.03 14.22 18.88
CA ALA A 353 -10.06 13.37 19.49
C ALA A 353 -11.37 13.34 18.66
N GLY A 354 -11.23 13.32 17.32
CA GLY A 354 -12.33 13.24 16.39
C GLY A 354 -12.89 11.82 16.26
N ARG A 355 -13.75 11.62 15.27
CA ARG A 355 -14.27 10.31 14.86
C ARG A 355 -14.30 10.24 13.34
N HIS A 356 -13.69 9.22 12.77
CA HIS A 356 -13.65 9.01 11.35
C HIS A 356 -13.77 7.51 11.03
N TYR A 357 -14.60 7.17 10.04
CA TYR A 357 -14.62 5.83 9.46
C TYR A 357 -13.71 5.84 8.23
N HIS A 358 -12.70 4.98 8.25
CA HIS A 358 -11.76 4.83 7.15
C HIS A 358 -12.07 3.55 6.37
N LEU A 359 -11.98 3.62 5.03
CA LEU A 359 -12.43 2.55 4.14
C LEU A 359 -11.60 1.27 4.27
N ALA A 360 -10.30 1.39 4.49
CA ALA A 360 -9.38 0.27 4.65
C ALA A 360 -8.17 0.67 5.50
N VAL A 361 -7.90 -0.09 6.55
CA VAL A 361 -6.71 0.05 7.41
C VAL A 361 -6.03 -1.30 7.58
N ASN A 362 -4.70 -1.29 7.55
CA ASN A 362 -3.90 -2.47 7.85
C ASN A 362 -3.48 -2.44 9.32
N VAL A 363 -4.05 -3.33 10.11
CA VAL A 363 -3.88 -3.37 11.56
C VAL A 363 -3.73 -4.81 12.07
N PRO A 364 -3.12 -5.02 13.26
CA PRO A 364 -3.13 -6.33 13.89
C PRO A 364 -4.57 -6.83 14.12
N ASN A 365 -4.87 -8.04 13.70
CA ASN A 365 -6.16 -8.69 13.90
C ASN A 365 -6.43 -8.89 15.40
N ARG A 366 -7.40 -8.17 15.92
CA ARG A 366 -7.92 -8.29 17.28
C ARG A 366 -9.38 -8.72 17.25
N GLY A 367 -9.66 -9.77 16.45
CA GLY A 367 -11.01 -10.27 16.20
C GLY A 367 -11.75 -9.53 15.08
N ALA A 368 -11.09 -8.67 14.32
CA ALA A 368 -11.70 -7.99 13.15
C ALA A 368 -12.14 -9.03 12.10
N ILE A 369 -11.31 -10.02 11.81
CA ILE A 369 -11.65 -11.21 11.03
C ILE A 369 -11.54 -12.43 11.95
N SER A 370 -12.69 -13.01 12.33
CA SER A 370 -12.77 -13.97 13.44
C SER A 370 -12.11 -15.31 13.18
N ASN A 371 -11.94 -15.73 11.91
CA ASN A 371 -11.32 -16.99 11.52
C ASN A 371 -9.91 -16.84 10.92
N LEU A 372 -9.28 -15.67 11.11
CA LEU A 372 -7.86 -15.45 10.85
C LEU A 372 -7.05 -15.36 12.17
N PRO A 373 -5.76 -15.71 12.16
CA PRO A 373 -4.92 -15.71 13.35
C PRO A 373 -4.89 -14.35 14.07
N GLU A 374 -4.96 -14.38 15.39
CA GLU A 374 -4.80 -13.19 16.23
C GLU A 374 -3.43 -12.55 16.00
N GLY A 375 -3.41 -11.21 15.98
CA GLY A 375 -2.21 -10.41 15.78
C GLY A 375 -1.67 -10.41 14.33
N ALA A 376 -2.22 -11.20 13.40
CA ALA A 376 -1.87 -11.09 11.99
C ALA A 376 -2.29 -9.72 11.45
N ILE A 377 -1.50 -9.14 10.55
CA ILE A 377 -1.90 -7.90 9.90
C ILE A 377 -3.01 -8.21 8.89
N VAL A 378 -4.16 -7.57 9.07
CA VAL A 378 -5.34 -7.69 8.21
C VAL A 378 -5.75 -6.34 7.68
N GLU A 379 -6.31 -6.31 6.48
CA GLU A 379 -6.94 -5.12 5.92
C GLU A 379 -8.45 -5.22 6.10
N VAL A 380 -9.01 -4.24 6.80
CA VAL A 380 -10.43 -4.12 7.11
C VAL A 380 -10.81 -2.63 7.17
N PRO A 381 -12.11 -2.27 7.11
CA PRO A 381 -12.52 -0.92 7.47
C PRO A 381 -12.08 -0.57 8.89
N GLY A 382 -11.81 0.71 9.14
CA GLY A 382 -11.31 1.17 10.43
C GLY A 382 -12.12 2.30 11.04
N VAL A 383 -12.12 2.38 12.36
CA VAL A 383 -12.62 3.54 13.12
C VAL A 383 -11.44 4.24 13.77
N VAL A 384 -11.31 5.53 13.47
CA VAL A 384 -10.25 6.39 13.98
C VAL A 384 -10.83 7.32 15.05
N THR A 385 -10.22 7.33 16.21
CA THR A 385 -10.63 8.20 17.33
C THR A 385 -9.39 8.73 18.04
N GLY A 386 -9.58 9.59 19.07
CA GLY A 386 -8.49 10.00 19.95
C GLY A 386 -7.80 8.85 20.69
N ALA A 387 -8.41 7.67 20.77
CA ALA A 387 -7.79 6.45 21.31
C ALA A 387 -6.92 5.70 20.26
N GLY A 388 -6.93 6.14 19.01
CA GLY A 388 -6.18 5.56 17.90
C GLY A 388 -7.08 4.91 16.87
N VAL A 389 -6.54 3.88 16.19
CA VAL A 389 -7.16 3.17 15.07
C VAL A 389 -7.60 1.78 15.52
N GLN A 390 -8.83 1.41 15.18
CA GLN A 390 -9.39 0.08 15.45
C GLN A 390 -10.03 -0.48 14.18
N GLY A 391 -9.68 -1.73 13.84
CA GLY A 391 -10.35 -2.45 12.75
C GLY A 391 -11.81 -2.76 13.11
N VAL A 392 -12.70 -2.57 12.14
CA VAL A 392 -14.09 -2.96 12.26
C VAL A 392 -14.19 -4.49 12.22
N CYS A 393 -14.99 -5.06 13.14
CA CYS A 393 -15.27 -6.48 13.14
C CYS A 393 -16.20 -6.83 11.97
N VAL A 394 -15.72 -7.62 11.02
CA VAL A 394 -16.45 -8.05 9.82
C VAL A 394 -16.94 -9.50 9.90
N GLY A 395 -16.60 -10.20 11.00
CA GLY A 395 -16.95 -11.62 11.17
C GLY A 395 -15.95 -12.57 10.52
N ALA A 396 -16.42 -13.73 10.07
CA ALA A 396 -15.60 -14.73 9.41
C ALA A 396 -15.62 -14.55 7.89
N LEU A 397 -14.47 -14.70 7.26
CA LEU A 397 -14.39 -14.90 5.80
C LEU A 397 -14.91 -16.30 5.42
N PRO A 398 -15.45 -16.51 4.20
CA PRO A 398 -15.68 -17.85 3.69
C PRO A 398 -14.42 -18.70 3.81
N GLU A 399 -14.57 -19.96 4.26
CA GLU A 399 -13.43 -20.80 4.63
C GLU A 399 -12.38 -20.98 3.52
N PRO A 400 -12.74 -21.14 2.22
CA PRO A 400 -11.74 -21.21 1.15
C PRO A 400 -10.89 -19.94 1.03
N ILE A 401 -11.49 -18.76 1.24
CA ILE A 401 -10.78 -17.47 1.22
C ILE A 401 -9.91 -17.31 2.46
N ALA A 402 -10.45 -17.68 3.63
CA ALA A 402 -9.70 -17.64 4.88
C ALA A 402 -8.46 -18.53 4.82
N GLU A 403 -8.53 -19.70 4.16
CA GLU A 403 -7.38 -20.60 4.01
C GLU A 403 -6.28 -20.00 3.11
N LEU A 404 -6.65 -19.34 2.02
CA LEU A 404 -5.71 -18.59 1.20
C LEU A 404 -5.01 -17.49 2.04
N CYS A 405 -5.79 -16.74 2.83
CA CYS A 405 -5.23 -15.71 3.72
C CYS A 405 -4.34 -16.30 4.81
N ARG A 406 -4.70 -17.44 5.43
CA ARG A 406 -3.88 -18.11 6.47
C ARG A 406 -2.51 -18.52 5.94
N ARG A 407 -2.45 -19.05 4.73
CA ARG A 407 -1.19 -19.38 4.08
C ARG A 407 -0.31 -18.14 3.92
N GLU A 408 -0.85 -17.06 3.36
CA GLU A 408 -0.10 -15.81 3.16
C GLU A 408 0.35 -15.17 4.48
N ILE A 409 -0.45 -15.27 5.54
CA ILE A 409 -0.05 -14.86 6.90
C ILE A 409 1.16 -15.66 7.38
N ALA A 410 1.19 -16.98 7.14
CA ALA A 410 2.34 -17.82 7.51
C ALA A 410 3.60 -17.45 6.71
N VAL A 411 3.46 -17.22 5.40
CA VAL A 411 4.53 -16.76 4.52
C VAL A 411 5.07 -15.40 4.99
N ALA A 412 4.18 -14.43 5.29
CA ALA A 412 4.57 -13.11 5.77
C ALA A 412 5.32 -13.17 7.11
N ARG A 413 4.84 -13.96 8.06
CA ARG A 413 5.49 -14.14 9.37
C ARG A 413 6.88 -14.76 9.27
N LEU A 414 7.03 -15.80 8.44
CA LEU A 414 8.35 -16.41 8.19
C LEU A 414 9.31 -15.45 7.51
N CYS A 415 8.83 -14.67 6.56
CA CYS A 415 9.61 -13.61 5.93
C CYS A 415 10.14 -12.60 6.95
N VAL A 416 9.26 -12.13 7.84
CA VAL A 416 9.61 -11.17 8.89
C VAL A 416 10.61 -11.77 9.87
N ASP A 417 10.39 -13.01 10.33
CA ASP A 417 11.31 -13.69 11.24
C ASP A 417 12.69 -13.91 10.61
N ALA A 418 12.72 -14.29 9.33
CA ALA A 418 13.95 -14.44 8.56
C ALA A 418 14.71 -13.11 8.44
N ALA A 419 14.00 -12.06 8.05
CA ALA A 419 14.62 -10.74 7.83
C ALA A 419 15.08 -10.08 9.14
N ALA A 420 14.32 -10.21 10.23
CA ALA A 420 14.67 -9.62 11.51
C ALA A 420 15.86 -10.31 12.19
N ASN A 421 16.00 -11.63 12.02
CA ASN A 421 16.99 -12.43 12.75
C ASN A 421 18.14 -12.96 11.86
N GLY A 422 18.06 -12.78 10.54
CA GLY A 422 19.03 -13.39 9.60
C GLY A 422 18.87 -14.92 9.50
N ASP A 423 17.67 -15.44 9.77
CA ASP A 423 17.38 -16.89 9.82
C ASP A 423 17.14 -17.44 8.41
N ARG A 424 18.19 -18.10 7.86
CA ARG A 424 18.13 -18.75 6.54
C ARG A 424 17.13 -19.92 6.48
N ARG A 425 16.89 -20.57 7.60
CA ARG A 425 15.90 -21.67 7.67
C ARG A 425 14.49 -21.12 7.55
N ALA A 426 14.17 -20.07 8.29
CA ALA A 426 12.88 -19.37 8.15
C ALA A 426 12.70 -18.81 6.73
N ALA A 427 13.75 -18.27 6.12
CA ALA A 427 13.75 -17.80 4.75
C ALA A 427 13.39 -18.93 3.75
N LEU A 428 14.03 -20.08 3.88
CA LEU A 428 13.71 -21.24 3.03
C LEU A 428 12.30 -21.74 3.24
N GLN A 429 11.84 -21.81 4.50
CA GLN A 429 10.46 -22.17 4.81
C GLN A 429 9.44 -21.18 4.23
N CYS A 430 9.77 -19.87 4.26
CA CYS A 430 8.96 -18.85 3.61
C CYS A 430 8.80 -19.13 2.11
N LEU A 431 9.90 -19.37 1.40
CA LEU A 431 9.86 -19.69 -0.04
C LEU A 431 9.10 -20.99 -0.35
N LEU A 432 9.23 -22.01 0.49
CA LEU A 432 8.53 -23.30 0.29
C LEU A 432 7.04 -23.25 0.58
N LEU A 433 6.59 -22.32 1.44
CA LEU A 433 5.16 -22.11 1.69
C LEU A 433 4.54 -21.14 0.67
N ASP A 434 5.36 -20.40 -0.04
CA ASP A 434 4.87 -19.52 -1.10
C ASP A 434 4.24 -20.35 -2.23
N PRO A 435 3.02 -20.00 -2.68
CA PRO A 435 2.26 -20.83 -3.60
C PRO A 435 2.88 -21.00 -5.00
N VAL A 436 3.79 -20.10 -5.39
CA VAL A 436 4.41 -20.17 -6.73
C VAL A 436 5.70 -21.00 -6.77
N VAL A 437 6.20 -21.42 -5.61
CA VAL A 437 7.42 -22.26 -5.51
C VAL A 437 7.04 -23.70 -5.20
N THR A 438 7.29 -24.60 -6.14
CA THR A 438 6.83 -25.99 -6.06
C THR A 438 7.94 -27.03 -5.96
N ASP A 439 9.21 -26.61 -5.93
CA ASP A 439 10.38 -27.49 -5.89
C ASP A 439 11.37 -27.04 -4.83
N ILE A 440 11.85 -28.00 -4.01
CA ILE A 440 12.73 -27.73 -2.86
C ILE A 440 14.11 -27.21 -3.32
N GLU A 441 14.68 -27.83 -4.35
CA GLU A 441 16.00 -27.47 -4.86
C GLU A 441 15.96 -26.10 -5.56
N VAL A 442 14.85 -25.80 -6.22
CA VAL A 442 14.61 -24.49 -6.82
C VAL A 442 14.49 -23.42 -5.74
N ALA A 443 13.74 -23.67 -4.66
CA ALA A 443 13.64 -22.75 -3.52
C ALA A 443 15.00 -22.43 -2.91
N GLN A 444 15.84 -23.48 -2.71
CA GLN A 444 17.20 -23.32 -2.16
C GLN A 444 18.07 -22.46 -3.08
N ARG A 445 18.07 -22.72 -4.40
CA ARG A 445 18.85 -21.95 -5.37
C ARG A 445 18.41 -20.48 -5.43
N ILE A 446 17.11 -20.22 -5.41
CA ILE A 446 16.56 -18.86 -5.38
C ILE A 446 17.04 -18.14 -4.13
N LEU A 447 16.96 -18.79 -2.95
CA LEU A 447 17.42 -18.19 -1.70
C LEU A 447 18.92 -17.87 -1.73
N ASP A 448 19.74 -18.81 -2.18
CA ASP A 448 21.20 -18.62 -2.23
C ASP A 448 21.59 -17.50 -3.21
N ASP A 449 20.92 -17.41 -4.36
CA ASP A 449 21.13 -16.36 -5.35
C ASP A 449 20.68 -14.99 -4.81
N TYR A 450 19.52 -14.89 -4.15
CA TYR A 450 19.08 -13.67 -3.49
C TYR A 450 20.05 -13.23 -2.40
N LEU A 451 20.44 -14.12 -1.49
CA LEU A 451 21.34 -13.77 -0.39
C LEU A 451 22.72 -13.32 -0.91
N THR A 452 23.22 -13.96 -1.96
CA THR A 452 24.50 -13.60 -2.58
C THR A 452 24.41 -12.25 -3.29
N THR A 453 23.38 -12.07 -4.12
CA THR A 453 23.18 -10.88 -4.94
C THR A 453 22.91 -9.64 -4.08
N TYR A 454 22.12 -9.80 -3.01
CA TYR A 454 21.74 -8.71 -2.12
C TYR A 454 22.56 -8.65 -0.83
N ARG A 455 23.77 -9.19 -0.83
CA ARG A 455 24.61 -9.28 0.38
C ARG A 455 24.78 -7.94 1.10
N GLU A 456 24.94 -6.86 0.39
CA GLU A 456 25.09 -5.50 0.95
C GLU A 456 23.81 -4.97 1.58
N TYR A 457 22.64 -5.41 1.08
CA TYR A 457 21.31 -5.02 1.59
C TYR A 457 20.79 -5.95 2.67
N LEU A 458 21.39 -7.14 2.83
CA LEU A 458 20.95 -8.20 3.74
C LEU A 458 22.07 -8.64 4.69
N PRO A 459 22.77 -7.70 5.38
CA PRO A 459 23.92 -8.04 6.23
C PRO A 459 23.57 -8.97 7.39
N GLN A 460 22.31 -9.01 7.83
CA GLN A 460 21.84 -9.85 8.92
C GLN A 460 21.98 -11.36 8.63
N PHE A 461 21.93 -11.78 7.38
CA PHE A 461 22.10 -13.20 7.00
C PHE A 461 23.57 -13.67 6.94
N TRP A 462 24.53 -12.77 7.19
CA TRP A 462 25.96 -13.03 7.07
C TRP A 462 26.72 -12.83 8.39
N LYS A 463 26.00 -12.68 9.48
CA LYS A 463 26.56 -12.52 10.84
C LYS A 463 26.90 -13.86 11.47
#